data_8070a9a8d76dafb1f8bae0f9e64f3918
#
_entry.id   8070a9a8d76dafb1f8bae0f9e64f3918
#
_cell.length_a   1.000
_cell.length_b   1.000
_cell.length_c   1.000
_cell.angle_alpha   90.00
_cell.angle_beta   90.00
_cell.angle_gamma   90.00
#
_symmetry.space_group_name_H-M   'P 1'
#
loop_
_entity.id
_entity.type
_entity.pdbx_description
1 polymer ?
#
loop_
_entity_poly.entity_id
_entity_poly.type
_entity_poly.pdbx_seq_one_letter_code
_entity_poly.pdbx_strand_id
1 'polypeptide(L)'
;EALIMASIIEKETGLAEERDAIAGVFVRRLNLGMRLQTDPTVIYGMGDSYQGNIRRSDLKRRTPYNTYRIKGLPPTPIAMPSAAAINAAVHPLSGSSLYFVARGDGGHYFSDSLEEHLRAVKQYQIKNRVQNYQSAPPTD
;
A
#
# COMPACT_ATOMS: atom_id res chain seq x y z
N GLU A 1 -2.62 13.33 -10.85
CA GLU A 1 -2.17 12.83 -9.54
C GLU A 1 -3.25 12.00 -8.84
N ALA A 2 -4.50 12.49 -8.91
CA ALA A 2 -5.60 11.74 -8.30
C ALA A 2 -5.76 10.37 -8.94
N LEU A 3 -5.56 10.25 -10.24
CA LEU A 3 -5.65 8.96 -10.91
C LEU A 3 -4.52 8.03 -10.51
N ILE A 4 -3.32 8.56 -10.29
CA ILE A 4 -2.20 7.75 -9.83
C ILE A 4 -2.49 7.21 -8.43
N MET A 5 -2.93 8.09 -7.52
CA MET A 5 -3.31 7.67 -6.17
C MET A 5 -4.43 6.63 -6.22
N ALA A 6 -5.45 6.88 -7.04
CA ALA A 6 -6.58 5.96 -7.15
C ALA A 6 -6.13 4.59 -7.65
N SER A 7 -5.17 4.54 -8.57
CA SER A 7 -4.67 3.28 -9.10
C SER A 7 -3.96 2.46 -8.02
N ILE A 8 -3.28 3.13 -7.09
CA ILE A 8 -2.63 2.46 -5.97
C ILE A 8 -3.69 1.92 -5.01
N ILE A 9 -4.70 2.74 -4.69
CA ILE A 9 -5.79 2.33 -3.81
C ILE A 9 -6.52 1.13 -4.39
N GLU A 10 -6.73 1.13 -5.71
CA GLU A 10 -7.40 0.03 -6.41
C GLU A 10 -6.69 -1.29 -6.16
N LYS A 11 -5.36 -1.28 -6.16
CA LYS A 11 -4.57 -2.50 -6.00
C LYS A 11 -4.32 -2.85 -4.55
N GLU A 12 -4.56 -1.92 -3.62
CA GLU A 12 -4.18 -2.12 -2.23
C GLU A 12 -5.24 -2.85 -1.42
N THR A 13 -6.51 -2.64 -1.69
CA THR A 13 -7.54 -3.29 -0.89
C THR A 13 -8.70 -3.81 -1.75
N GLY A 14 -9.24 -4.96 -1.34
CA GLY A 14 -10.48 -5.48 -1.88
C GLY A 14 -11.71 -5.09 -1.09
N LEU A 15 -11.53 -4.46 0.09
CA LEU A 15 -12.66 -4.07 0.94
C LEU A 15 -13.06 -2.64 0.66
N ALA A 16 -14.31 -2.48 0.20
CA ALA A 16 -14.83 -1.17 -0.16
C ALA A 16 -14.79 -0.20 1.02
N GLU A 17 -15.11 -0.69 2.22
CA GLU A 17 -15.19 0.18 3.40
C GLU A 17 -13.84 0.68 3.88
N GLU A 18 -12.74 0.14 3.37
CA GLU A 18 -11.40 0.57 3.77
C GLU A 18 -10.74 1.54 2.78
N ARG A 19 -11.36 1.76 1.63
CA ARG A 19 -10.72 2.59 0.61
C ARG A 19 -10.41 4.00 1.11
N ASP A 20 -11.37 4.61 1.81
CA ASP A 20 -11.19 5.97 2.32
C ASP A 20 -10.08 6.03 3.37
N ALA A 21 -9.98 5.02 4.22
CA ALA A 21 -8.96 4.96 5.26
C ALA A 21 -7.57 4.76 4.65
N ILE A 22 -7.46 3.91 3.64
CA ILE A 22 -6.19 3.69 2.94
C ILE A 22 -5.76 4.96 2.23
N ALA A 23 -6.70 5.64 1.55
CA ALA A 23 -6.41 6.92 0.92
C ALA A 23 -5.91 7.93 1.95
N GLY A 24 -6.51 7.95 3.13
CA GLY A 24 -6.11 8.85 4.20
C GLY A 24 -4.66 8.64 4.61
N VAL A 25 -4.23 7.39 4.76
CA VAL A 25 -2.84 7.09 5.09
C VAL A 25 -1.90 7.63 4.02
N PHE A 26 -2.18 7.35 2.75
CA PHE A 26 -1.30 7.79 1.66
C PHE A 26 -1.23 9.31 1.57
N VAL A 27 -2.35 10.00 1.69
CA VAL A 27 -2.37 11.46 1.60
C VAL A 27 -1.58 12.07 2.77
N ARG A 28 -1.77 11.55 3.99
CA ARG A 28 -1.01 12.04 5.15
C ARG A 28 0.48 11.82 4.96
N ARG A 29 0.88 10.65 4.42
CA ARG A 29 2.29 10.39 4.15
C ARG A 29 2.86 11.37 3.13
N LEU A 30 2.12 11.61 2.04
CA LEU A 30 2.56 12.58 1.04
C LEU A 30 2.76 13.97 1.66
N ASN A 31 1.80 14.40 2.49
CA ASN A 31 1.87 15.72 3.12
C ASN A 31 3.03 15.84 4.09
N LEU A 32 3.45 14.73 4.69
CA LEU A 32 4.57 14.72 5.64
C LEU A 32 5.91 14.43 4.97
N GLY A 33 5.93 14.21 3.66
CA GLY A 33 7.15 13.87 2.94
C GLY A 33 7.61 12.44 3.19
N MET A 34 6.74 11.57 3.65
CA MET A 34 7.05 10.16 3.86
C MET A 34 6.90 9.38 2.56
N ARG A 35 7.76 8.39 2.36
CA ARG A 35 7.61 7.48 1.22
C ARG A 35 6.33 6.67 1.38
N LEU A 36 5.67 6.34 0.27
CA LEU A 36 4.41 5.59 0.35
C LEU A 36 4.62 4.14 0.75
N GLN A 37 5.71 3.52 0.30
CA GLN A 37 6.10 2.16 0.67
C GLN A 37 4.98 1.16 0.45
N THR A 38 4.45 1.14 -0.75
CA THR A 38 3.34 0.28 -1.12
C THR A 38 3.76 -0.75 -2.16
N ASP A 39 3.49 -2.02 -1.87
CA ASP A 39 3.95 -3.14 -2.69
C ASP A 39 3.42 -3.11 -4.13
N PRO A 40 2.16 -2.75 -4.39
CA PRO A 40 1.66 -2.74 -5.76
C PRO A 40 2.50 -1.93 -6.74
N THR A 41 3.11 -0.83 -6.29
CA THR A 41 3.97 -0.03 -7.18
C THR A 41 5.27 -0.76 -7.49
N VAL A 42 5.81 -1.50 -6.51
CA VAL A 42 7.01 -2.31 -6.74
C VAL A 42 6.71 -3.39 -7.76
N ILE A 43 5.59 -4.06 -7.60
CA ILE A 43 5.17 -5.12 -8.53
C ILE A 43 5.04 -4.56 -9.95
N TYR A 44 4.41 -3.40 -10.09
CA TYR A 44 4.25 -2.79 -11.40
C TYR A 44 5.61 -2.48 -12.03
N GLY A 45 6.53 -1.95 -11.24
CA GLY A 45 7.87 -1.63 -11.73
C GLY A 45 8.70 -2.85 -12.09
N MET A 46 8.42 -4.01 -11.49
CA MET A 46 9.10 -5.25 -11.82
C MET A 46 8.66 -5.80 -13.18
N GLY A 47 7.42 -5.50 -13.59
CA GLY A 47 6.91 -5.99 -14.87
C GLY A 47 6.95 -7.50 -14.93
N ASP A 48 7.50 -8.04 -16.01
CA ASP A 48 7.52 -9.48 -16.25
C ASP A 48 8.44 -10.23 -15.28
N SER A 49 9.32 -9.53 -14.57
CA SER A 49 10.18 -10.20 -13.59
C SER A 49 9.44 -10.59 -12.32
N TYR A 50 8.21 -10.08 -12.12
CA TYR A 50 7.40 -10.46 -10.97
C TYR A 50 6.83 -11.86 -11.19
N GLN A 51 7.07 -12.75 -10.23
CA GLN A 51 6.63 -14.14 -10.32
C GLN A 51 5.78 -14.54 -9.11
N GLY A 52 5.00 -13.59 -8.59
CA GLY A 52 4.11 -13.85 -7.47
C GLY A 52 4.72 -13.61 -6.11
N ASN A 53 5.95 -13.13 -6.06
CA ASN A 53 6.65 -12.91 -4.81
C ASN A 53 7.57 -11.70 -4.92
N ILE A 54 7.62 -10.89 -3.85
CA ILE A 54 8.53 -9.75 -3.75
C ILE A 54 9.64 -10.13 -2.78
N ARG A 55 10.88 -10.05 -3.25
CA ARG A 55 12.06 -10.32 -2.42
C ARG A 55 12.63 -9.02 -1.89
N ARG A 56 13.49 -9.13 -0.86
CA ARG A 56 14.15 -7.95 -0.31
C ARG A 56 14.93 -7.17 -1.36
N SER A 57 15.57 -7.88 -2.28
CA SER A 57 16.31 -7.22 -3.37
C SER A 57 15.40 -6.39 -4.25
N ASP A 58 14.15 -6.83 -4.44
CA ASP A 58 13.19 -6.07 -5.23
C ASP A 58 12.79 -4.77 -4.54
N LEU A 59 12.68 -4.79 -3.20
CA LEU A 59 12.35 -3.59 -2.43
C LEU A 59 13.51 -2.59 -2.43
N LYS A 60 14.74 -3.05 -2.65
CA LYS A 60 15.92 -2.18 -2.67
C LYS A 60 16.25 -1.65 -4.07
N ARG A 61 15.66 -2.23 -5.10
CA ARG A 61 16.01 -1.85 -6.47
C ARG A 61 15.47 -0.46 -6.78
N ARG A 62 16.28 0.36 -7.43
CA ARG A 62 15.88 1.71 -7.83
C ARG A 62 15.13 1.65 -9.14
N THR A 63 13.82 1.86 -9.08
CA THR A 63 12.98 2.04 -10.26
C THR A 63 12.11 3.26 -10.03
N PRO A 64 11.58 3.87 -11.10
CA PRO A 64 10.66 5.01 -10.92
C PRO A 64 9.39 4.65 -10.15
N TYR A 65 9.07 3.37 -10.04
CA TYR A 65 7.85 2.89 -9.40
C TYR A 65 8.06 2.33 -8.00
N ASN A 66 9.32 2.26 -7.53
CA ASN A 66 9.58 1.69 -6.21
C ASN A 66 9.37 2.74 -5.12
N THR A 67 8.19 2.75 -4.52
CA THR A 67 7.83 3.73 -3.49
C THR A 67 8.55 3.50 -2.16
N TYR A 68 9.34 2.43 -2.03
CA TYR A 68 10.25 2.28 -0.90
C TYR A 68 11.52 3.10 -1.10
N ARG A 69 11.79 3.54 -2.34
CA ARG A 69 13.02 4.27 -2.67
C ARG A 69 12.76 5.69 -3.13
N ILE A 70 11.59 5.98 -3.68
CA ILE A 70 11.25 7.33 -4.15
C ILE A 70 10.31 7.99 -3.16
N LYS A 71 10.33 9.32 -3.13
CA LYS A 71 9.35 10.11 -2.40
C LYS A 71 8.22 10.47 -3.34
N GLY A 72 6.99 10.45 -2.82
CA GLY A 72 5.84 10.86 -3.58
C GLY A 72 5.29 9.76 -4.48
N LEU A 73 4.50 10.16 -5.42
CA LEU A 73 3.77 9.26 -6.31
C LEU A 73 4.67 8.74 -7.42
N PRO A 74 4.41 7.52 -7.93
CA PRO A 74 5.08 7.07 -9.15
C PRO A 74 4.65 7.93 -10.35
N PRO A 75 5.35 7.80 -11.49
CA PRO A 75 5.11 8.70 -12.61
C PRO A 75 3.81 8.48 -13.36
N THR A 76 3.21 7.29 -13.25
CA THR A 76 1.96 6.98 -13.96
C THR A 76 1.04 6.15 -13.07
N PRO A 77 -0.26 6.05 -13.41
CA PRO A 77 -1.11 5.05 -12.78
C PRO A 77 -0.55 3.64 -13.01
N ILE A 78 -0.83 2.76 -12.08
CA ILE A 78 -0.37 1.36 -12.14
C ILE A 78 -1.49 0.39 -12.44
N ALA A 79 -2.71 0.88 -12.53
CA ALA A 79 -3.90 0.08 -12.85
C ALA A 79 -4.98 1.01 -13.34
N MET A 80 -6.05 0.43 -13.88
CA MET A 80 -7.26 1.18 -14.20
C MET A 80 -8.07 1.33 -12.92
N PRO A 81 -8.20 2.52 -12.36
CA PRO A 81 -8.92 2.69 -11.09
C PRO A 81 -10.44 2.68 -11.31
N SER A 82 -11.17 2.12 -10.34
CA SER A 82 -12.61 2.18 -10.31
C SER A 82 -13.05 3.59 -9.90
N ALA A 83 -14.33 3.90 -10.15
CA ALA A 83 -14.90 5.16 -9.67
C ALA A 83 -14.79 5.27 -8.15
N ALA A 84 -14.98 4.15 -7.44
CA ALA A 84 -14.88 4.15 -5.99
C ALA A 84 -13.47 4.50 -5.51
N ALA A 85 -12.44 3.97 -6.19
CA ALA A 85 -11.07 4.30 -5.84
C ALA A 85 -10.75 5.76 -6.14
N ILE A 86 -11.25 6.30 -7.25
CA ILE A 86 -11.07 7.71 -7.57
C ILE A 86 -11.74 8.58 -6.51
N ASN A 87 -12.94 8.22 -6.10
CA ASN A 87 -13.67 8.96 -5.07
C ASN A 87 -12.88 8.96 -3.75
N ALA A 88 -12.33 7.80 -3.37
CA ALA A 88 -11.53 7.72 -2.15
C ALA A 88 -10.28 8.59 -2.22
N ALA A 89 -9.64 8.65 -3.40
CA ALA A 89 -8.42 9.44 -3.57
C ALA A 89 -8.69 10.94 -3.37
N VAL A 90 -9.86 11.42 -3.78
CA VAL A 90 -10.18 12.84 -3.65
C VAL A 90 -10.97 13.17 -2.38
N HIS A 91 -11.42 12.14 -1.66
CA HIS A 91 -12.13 12.30 -0.37
C HIS A 91 -11.51 11.37 0.66
N PRO A 92 -10.22 11.52 0.98
CA PRO A 92 -9.56 10.64 1.94
C PRO A 92 -10.15 10.82 3.33
N LEU A 93 -10.20 9.72 4.09
CA LEU A 93 -10.70 9.77 5.44
C LEU A 93 -9.75 10.57 6.33
N SER A 94 -10.31 11.49 7.11
CA SER A 94 -9.54 12.24 8.09
C SER A 94 -9.08 11.31 9.21
N GLY A 95 -7.99 11.66 9.87
CA GLY A 95 -7.48 10.88 10.99
C GLY A 95 -5.99 11.06 11.14
N SER A 96 -5.38 10.14 11.88
CA SER A 96 -3.97 10.22 12.24
C SER A 96 -3.15 9.02 11.79
N SER A 97 -3.78 7.98 11.23
CA SER A 97 -3.06 6.76 10.87
C SER A 97 -2.06 7.00 9.74
N LEU A 98 -0.86 6.48 9.92
CA LEU A 98 0.24 6.60 8.97
C LEU A 98 0.71 5.24 8.45
N TYR A 99 0.19 4.15 9.01
CA TYR A 99 0.60 2.79 8.65
C TYR A 99 -0.61 1.88 8.59
N PHE A 100 -0.51 0.83 7.79
CA PHE A 100 -1.49 -0.25 7.84
C PHE A 100 -0.81 -1.57 7.48
N VAL A 101 -1.40 -2.67 7.95
CA VAL A 101 -0.91 -4.01 7.66
C VAL A 101 -2.11 -4.92 7.48
N ALA A 102 -2.00 -5.87 6.56
CA ALA A 102 -3.07 -6.84 6.31
C ALA A 102 -3.27 -7.74 7.52
N ARG A 103 -4.54 -7.95 7.90
CA ARG A 103 -4.89 -8.84 9.01
C ARG A 103 -4.98 -10.30 8.57
N GLY A 104 -5.04 -10.56 7.26
CA GLY A 104 -5.18 -11.91 6.74
C GLY A 104 -6.62 -12.31 6.46
N ASP A 105 -7.58 -11.43 6.73
CA ASP A 105 -9.00 -11.68 6.49
C ASP A 105 -9.55 -10.77 5.37
N GLY A 106 -8.66 -10.13 4.61
CA GLY A 106 -9.02 -9.16 3.59
C GLY A 106 -8.99 -7.74 4.07
N GLY A 107 -8.98 -7.51 5.38
CA GLY A 107 -8.94 -6.18 5.96
C GLY A 107 -7.55 -5.81 6.47
N HIS A 108 -7.47 -4.61 7.05
CA HIS A 108 -6.20 -4.05 7.51
C HIS A 108 -6.32 -3.53 8.94
N TYR A 109 -5.19 -3.50 9.63
CA TYR A 109 -5.05 -2.86 10.93
C TYR A 109 -4.28 -1.56 10.73
N PHE A 110 -4.84 -0.46 11.19
CA PHE A 110 -4.27 0.89 10.98
C PHE A 110 -3.58 1.36 12.24
N SER A 111 -2.44 2.01 12.10
CA SER A 111 -1.62 2.46 13.22
C SER A 111 -1.15 3.89 13.01
N ASP A 112 -1.04 4.63 14.12
CA ASP A 112 -0.58 6.02 14.09
C ASP A 112 0.94 6.14 14.17
N SER A 113 1.60 5.16 14.77
CA SER A 113 3.04 5.22 15.01
C SER A 113 3.74 3.99 14.44
N LEU A 114 5.03 4.14 14.17
CA LEU A 114 5.84 3.01 13.70
C LEU A 114 5.88 1.89 14.74
N GLU A 115 5.97 2.25 16.02
CA GLU A 115 6.03 1.26 17.08
C GLU A 115 4.77 0.40 17.10
N GLU A 116 3.61 1.03 17.03
CA GLU A 116 2.34 0.30 16.99
C GLU A 116 2.25 -0.55 15.73
N HIS A 117 2.70 -0.01 14.60
CA HIS A 117 2.68 -0.73 13.33
C HIS A 117 3.55 -2.00 13.40
N LEU A 118 4.75 -1.89 13.97
CA LEU A 118 5.65 -3.04 14.07
C LEU A 118 5.06 -4.13 14.96
N ARG A 119 4.36 -3.75 16.03
CA ARG A 119 3.66 -4.74 16.86
C ARG A 119 2.55 -5.43 16.07
N ALA A 120 1.81 -4.67 15.28
CA ALA A 120 0.74 -5.24 14.46
C ALA A 120 1.30 -6.16 13.38
N VAL A 121 2.40 -5.77 12.74
CA VAL A 121 3.08 -6.60 11.74
C VAL A 121 3.46 -7.95 12.36
N LYS A 122 4.06 -7.91 13.54
CA LYS A 122 4.46 -9.13 14.23
C LYS A 122 3.23 -10.00 14.54
N GLN A 123 2.15 -9.38 15.00
CA GLN A 123 0.95 -10.12 15.36
C GLN A 123 0.28 -10.75 14.14
N TYR A 124 0.08 -9.99 13.07
CA TYR A 124 -0.72 -10.45 11.96
C TYR A 124 0.07 -11.23 10.93
N GLN A 125 1.26 -10.80 10.59
CA GLN A 125 2.03 -11.48 9.56
C GLN A 125 2.63 -12.80 10.06
N ILE A 126 3.08 -12.84 11.30
CA ILE A 126 3.60 -14.09 11.87
C ILE A 126 2.49 -15.11 12.04
N LYS A 127 1.34 -14.68 12.58
CA LYS A 127 0.23 -15.61 12.80
C LYS A 127 -0.39 -16.10 11.51
N ASN A 128 -0.38 -15.28 10.47
CA ASN A 128 -1.11 -15.55 9.23
C ASN A 128 -0.18 -15.82 8.05
N ARG A 129 1.09 -16.07 8.30
CA ARG A 129 2.04 -16.16 7.20
C ARG A 129 1.85 -17.37 6.28
N VAL A 130 1.07 -18.33 6.70
CA VAL A 130 0.72 -19.46 5.84
C VAL A 130 -0.53 -19.19 5.02
N GLN A 131 -1.17 -18.04 5.23
CA GLN A 131 -2.39 -17.66 4.52
C GLN A 131 -2.06 -16.62 3.45
N ASN A 132 -2.90 -16.54 2.44
CA ASN A 132 -2.74 -15.54 1.40
C ASN A 132 -3.34 -14.22 1.86
N TYR A 133 -2.63 -13.13 1.58
CA TYR A 133 -3.11 -11.80 1.88
C TYR A 133 -3.81 -11.21 0.67
N GLN A 134 -4.83 -10.39 0.93
CA GLN A 134 -5.62 -9.78 -0.12
C GLN A 134 -4.90 -8.60 -0.76
N SER A 135 -4.37 -7.73 0.06
CA SER A 135 -3.95 -6.41 -0.40
C SER A 135 -2.51 -6.36 -0.84
N ALA A 136 -1.62 -7.02 -0.14
CA ALA A 136 -0.21 -6.94 -0.47
C ALA A 136 0.39 -8.34 -0.41
N PRO A 137 1.26 -8.68 -1.36
CA PRO A 137 1.95 -9.96 -1.25
C PRO A 137 2.86 -9.93 -0.03
N PRO A 138 3.15 -11.10 0.55
CA PRO A 138 4.09 -11.16 1.66
C PRO A 138 5.46 -10.68 1.19
N THR A 139 6.15 -9.98 2.07
CA THR A 139 7.51 -9.56 1.81
C THR A 139 8.46 -10.46 2.59
N ASP A 140 9.56 -10.72 1.99
CA ASP A 140 10.58 -11.57 2.64
C ASP A 140 11.45 -10.80 3.60
#